data_0b47e6965de8f2e89b267f414283ca01
#
_entry.id   0b47e6965de8f2e89b267f414283ca01
#
_cell.length_a   1.000
_cell.length_b   1.000
_cell.length_c   1.000
_cell.angle_alpha   90.00
_cell.angle_beta   90.00
_cell.angle_gamma   90.00
#
_symmetry.space_group_name_H-M   'P 1'
#
loop_
_entity.id
_entity.type
_entity.pdbx_description
1 polymer ?
#
loop_
_entity_poly.entity_id
_entity_poly.type
_entity_poly.pdbx_seq_one_letter_code
_entity_poly.pdbx_strand_id
1 'polypeptide(L)'
;FTIGDGDRPDTVAEQMYGDSSLDYIIVLVAGITNIIDEWPLQDYQVYDFALQKYGSEEKMNEIKYYETLEIIDDQGRQIVPPNLIVDADFKVDGTVNKFPSSTRYTLKALTGNRQLDDKDEFTVLTDNIARAITNLEYEYTLNERKREINVLSPGYVQLFINDLRDIVSYDKSSSYISKNIAGTENTNVVNP
;
A
#
# COMPACT_ATOMS: atom_id res chain seq x y z
N PHE A 1 -2.71 4.92 10.60
CA PHE A 1 -3.84 5.69 10.11
C PHE A 1 -4.18 5.26 8.69
N THR A 2 -5.47 5.15 8.40
CA THR A 2 -5.93 4.83 7.04
C THR A 2 -6.53 6.08 6.39
N ILE A 3 -5.94 6.51 5.29
CA ILE A 3 -6.40 7.68 4.53
C ILE A 3 -7.74 7.36 3.86
N GLY A 4 -8.74 8.20 4.09
CA GLY A 4 -10.05 8.10 3.43
C GLY A 4 -9.98 8.46 1.93
N ASP A 5 -11.01 8.05 1.18
CA ASP A 5 -11.06 8.45 -0.23
C ASP A 5 -11.26 9.96 -0.36
N GLY A 6 -10.35 10.60 -1.09
CA GLY A 6 -10.32 12.05 -1.28
C GLY A 6 -9.68 12.86 -0.15
N ASP A 7 -9.20 12.21 0.92
CA ASP A 7 -8.47 12.91 1.96
C ASP A 7 -7.12 13.43 1.44
N ARG A 8 -6.81 14.66 1.82
CA ARG A 8 -5.53 15.33 1.52
C ARG A 8 -4.67 15.40 2.78
N PRO A 9 -3.34 15.62 2.66
CA PRO A 9 -2.48 15.76 3.83
C PRO A 9 -2.96 16.79 4.85
N ASP A 10 -3.49 17.93 4.38
CA ASP A 10 -4.05 19.00 5.22
C ASP A 10 -5.31 18.56 5.98
N THR A 11 -6.20 17.79 5.34
CA THR A 11 -7.39 17.24 6.00
C THR A 11 -7.03 16.18 7.02
N VAL A 12 -6.05 15.33 6.73
CA VAL A 12 -5.55 14.33 7.69
C VAL A 12 -4.89 15.02 8.88
N ALA A 13 -4.10 16.08 8.66
CA ALA A 13 -3.49 16.87 9.74
C ALA A 13 -4.55 17.52 10.64
N GLU A 14 -5.61 18.08 10.06
CA GLU A 14 -6.73 18.63 10.81
C GLU A 14 -7.43 17.57 11.65
N GLN A 15 -7.67 16.38 11.10
CA GLN A 15 -8.29 15.28 11.85
C GLN A 15 -7.42 14.78 13.01
N MET A 16 -6.10 14.69 12.79
CA MET A 16 -5.17 14.09 13.74
C MET A 16 -4.67 15.08 14.80
N TYR A 17 -4.45 16.32 14.40
CA TYR A 17 -3.76 17.32 15.23
C TYR A 17 -4.60 18.56 15.51
N GLY A 18 -5.75 18.73 14.82
CA GLY A 18 -6.59 19.91 14.91
C GLY A 18 -5.98 21.16 14.27
N ASP A 19 -5.02 20.98 13.37
CA ASP A 19 -4.35 22.06 12.67
C ASP A 19 -3.89 21.58 11.27
N SER A 20 -4.54 22.07 10.23
CA SER A 20 -4.23 21.73 8.85
C SER A 20 -2.85 22.20 8.37
N SER A 21 -2.23 23.17 9.07
CA SER A 21 -0.87 23.64 8.73
C SER A 21 0.24 22.64 9.09
N LEU A 22 -0.10 21.57 9.80
CA LEU A 22 0.81 20.48 10.18
C LEU A 22 0.84 19.33 9.17
N ASP A 23 0.33 19.54 7.96
CA ASP A 23 0.31 18.58 6.85
C ASP A 23 1.71 18.03 6.51
N TYR A 24 2.74 18.86 6.62
CA TYR A 24 4.13 18.45 6.42
C TYR A 24 4.59 17.37 7.41
N ILE A 25 4.04 17.34 8.64
CA ILE A 25 4.36 16.28 9.60
C ILE A 25 3.80 14.94 9.12
N ILE A 26 2.58 14.94 8.61
CA ILE A 26 1.97 13.73 8.04
C ILE A 26 2.86 13.19 6.93
N VAL A 27 3.25 14.03 5.98
CA VAL A 27 4.08 13.65 4.82
C VAL A 27 5.45 13.13 5.25
N LEU A 28 6.12 13.83 6.17
CA LEU A 28 7.45 13.44 6.66
C LEU A 28 7.43 12.12 7.43
N VAL A 29 6.45 11.94 8.33
CA VAL A 29 6.37 10.72 9.16
C VAL A 29 5.91 9.51 8.34
N ALA A 30 5.05 9.71 7.35
CA ALA A 30 4.69 8.68 6.38
C ALA A 30 5.86 8.27 5.46
N GLY A 31 6.95 9.06 5.43
CA GLY A 31 8.10 8.81 4.55
C GLY A 31 7.85 9.16 3.09
N ILE A 32 6.82 9.97 2.82
CA ILE A 32 6.44 10.37 1.47
C ILE A 32 7.41 11.45 0.97
N THR A 33 8.06 11.19 -0.15
CA THR A 33 8.99 12.13 -0.80
C THR A 33 8.36 12.85 -1.99
N ASN A 34 7.46 12.19 -2.68
CA ASN A 34 6.70 12.74 -3.79
C ASN A 34 5.19 12.54 -3.57
N ILE A 35 4.52 13.60 -3.12
CA ILE A 35 3.08 13.55 -2.83
C ILE A 35 2.26 13.17 -4.07
N ILE A 36 2.67 13.58 -5.27
CA ILE A 36 1.91 13.32 -6.51
C ILE A 36 1.84 11.81 -6.80
N ASP A 37 2.94 11.09 -6.58
CA ASP A 37 3.04 9.68 -6.93
C ASP A 37 2.74 8.74 -5.75
N GLU A 38 3.00 9.19 -4.52
CA GLU A 38 2.97 8.34 -3.33
C GLU A 38 1.70 8.52 -2.50
N TRP A 39 0.99 9.66 -2.62
CA TRP A 39 -0.31 9.86 -1.99
C TRP A 39 -1.40 9.05 -2.72
N PRO A 40 -2.38 8.45 -2.02
CA PRO A 40 -3.43 7.68 -2.69
C PRO A 40 -4.31 8.59 -3.55
N LEU A 41 -4.59 8.12 -4.75
CA LEU A 41 -5.55 8.74 -5.65
C LEU A 41 -6.99 8.45 -5.19
N GLN A 42 -7.91 9.31 -5.56
CA GLN A 42 -9.34 9.02 -5.43
C GLN A 42 -9.74 7.89 -6.38
N ASP A 43 -10.73 7.09 -6.01
CA ASP A 43 -11.10 5.89 -6.75
C ASP A 43 -11.36 6.14 -8.24
N TYR A 44 -12.05 7.23 -8.58
CA TYR A 44 -12.29 7.58 -9.99
C TYR A 44 -11.00 7.96 -10.74
N GLN A 45 -10.02 8.54 -10.06
CA GLN A 45 -8.73 8.92 -10.65
C GLN A 45 -7.85 7.72 -10.95
N VAL A 46 -8.01 6.62 -10.18
CA VAL A 46 -7.26 5.37 -10.43
C VAL A 46 -7.61 4.81 -11.80
N TYR A 47 -8.89 4.85 -12.18
CA TYR A 47 -9.32 4.41 -13.49
C TYR A 47 -8.69 5.26 -14.62
N ASP A 48 -8.75 6.58 -14.50
CA ASP A 48 -8.18 7.50 -15.48
C ASP A 48 -6.65 7.33 -15.58
N PHE A 49 -5.98 7.16 -14.43
CA PHE A 49 -4.56 6.87 -14.37
C PHE A 49 -4.22 5.55 -15.09
N ALA A 50 -4.98 4.50 -14.82
CA ALA A 50 -4.78 3.21 -15.48
C ALA A 50 -5.03 3.31 -17.00
N LEU A 51 -6.07 4.05 -17.42
CA LEU A 51 -6.35 4.26 -18.84
C LEU A 51 -5.19 4.99 -19.54
N GLN A 52 -4.62 6.01 -18.92
CA GLN A 52 -3.46 6.71 -19.46
C GLN A 52 -2.22 5.80 -19.53
N LYS A 53 -2.01 4.99 -18.50
CA LYS A 53 -0.85 4.11 -18.40
C LYS A 53 -0.86 2.97 -19.41
N TYR A 54 -2.01 2.32 -19.59
CA TYR A 54 -2.16 1.16 -20.47
C TYR A 54 -2.66 1.51 -21.87
N GLY A 55 -3.25 2.68 -22.05
CA GLY A 55 -3.65 3.26 -23.34
C GLY A 55 -4.97 2.74 -23.91
N SER A 56 -5.57 1.68 -23.36
CA SER A 56 -6.91 1.19 -23.74
C SER A 56 -7.55 0.35 -22.64
N GLU A 57 -8.88 0.30 -22.63
CA GLU A 57 -9.65 -0.54 -21.70
C GLU A 57 -9.35 -2.04 -21.88
N GLU A 58 -9.11 -2.47 -23.10
CA GLU A 58 -8.74 -3.87 -23.40
C GLU A 58 -7.47 -4.25 -22.64
N LYS A 59 -6.42 -3.42 -22.74
CA LYS A 59 -5.15 -3.65 -22.04
C LYS A 59 -5.26 -3.51 -20.53
N MET A 60 -6.16 -2.67 -20.03
CA MET A 60 -6.44 -2.58 -18.60
C MET A 60 -7.04 -3.89 -18.04
N ASN A 61 -7.86 -4.57 -18.85
CA ASN A 61 -8.50 -5.83 -18.47
C ASN A 61 -7.66 -7.08 -18.81
N GLU A 62 -6.48 -6.91 -19.42
CA GLU A 62 -5.54 -8.02 -19.57
C GLU A 62 -5.06 -8.53 -18.22
N ILE A 63 -4.91 -9.86 -18.14
CA ILE A 63 -4.41 -10.52 -16.93
C ILE A 63 -2.93 -10.17 -16.76
N LYS A 64 -2.60 -9.61 -15.60
CA LYS A 64 -1.24 -9.28 -15.24
C LYS A 64 -0.49 -10.47 -14.63
N TYR A 65 -1.14 -11.14 -13.66
CA TYR A 65 -0.64 -12.33 -12.99
C TYR A 65 -1.80 -13.06 -12.30
N TYR A 66 -1.49 -14.22 -11.72
CA TYR A 66 -2.42 -14.95 -10.86
C TYR A 66 -1.92 -14.93 -9.43
N GLU A 67 -2.83 -14.86 -8.48
CA GLU A 67 -2.52 -14.91 -7.05
C GLU A 67 -3.35 -15.97 -6.35
N THR A 68 -2.79 -16.56 -5.30
CA THR A 68 -3.49 -17.56 -4.50
C THR A 68 -4.53 -16.93 -3.59
N LEU A 69 -5.62 -17.66 -3.37
CA LEU A 69 -6.60 -17.39 -2.34
C LEU A 69 -6.16 -18.05 -1.02
N GLU A 70 -6.53 -17.45 0.11
CA GLU A 70 -6.28 -18.06 1.41
C GLU A 70 -7.13 -19.32 1.58
N ILE A 71 -6.49 -20.46 1.86
CA ILE A 71 -7.16 -21.70 2.23
C ILE A 71 -6.79 -22.07 3.63
N ILE A 72 -7.81 -22.24 4.48
CA ILE A 72 -7.67 -22.59 5.88
C ILE A 72 -8.44 -23.89 6.11
N ASP A 73 -7.86 -24.82 6.87
CA ASP A 73 -8.53 -26.04 7.27
C ASP A 73 -9.58 -25.78 8.38
N ASP A 74 -10.37 -26.79 8.70
CA ASP A 74 -11.37 -26.77 9.76
C ASP A 74 -10.79 -26.57 11.18
N GLN A 75 -9.48 -26.77 11.33
CA GLN A 75 -8.74 -26.53 12.57
C GLN A 75 -8.12 -25.13 12.62
N GLY A 76 -8.37 -24.29 11.62
CA GLY A 76 -7.84 -22.93 11.52
C GLY A 76 -6.38 -22.86 11.05
N ARG A 77 -5.81 -23.96 10.53
CA ARG A 77 -4.45 -23.96 9.99
C ARG A 77 -4.47 -23.48 8.54
N GLN A 78 -3.59 -22.54 8.23
CA GLN A 78 -3.44 -22.04 6.88
C GLN A 78 -2.70 -23.09 6.02
N ILE A 79 -3.35 -23.52 4.93
CA ILE A 79 -2.79 -24.50 3.98
C ILE A 79 -2.16 -23.77 2.80
N VAL A 80 -2.85 -22.77 2.27
CA VAL A 80 -2.34 -21.92 1.21
C VAL A 80 -2.44 -20.47 1.72
N PRO A 81 -1.31 -19.76 1.79
CA PRO A 81 -1.34 -18.34 2.12
C PRO A 81 -1.95 -17.53 0.97
N PRO A 82 -2.63 -16.41 1.24
CA PRO A 82 -3.16 -15.53 0.22
C PRO A 82 -2.04 -14.76 -0.49
N ASN A 83 -2.36 -14.24 -1.67
CA ASN A 83 -1.56 -13.26 -2.41
C ASN A 83 -0.16 -13.76 -2.83
N LEU A 84 0.05 -15.07 -2.97
CA LEU A 84 1.23 -15.58 -3.64
C LEU A 84 1.05 -15.51 -5.15
N ILE A 85 2.04 -14.96 -5.84
CA ILE A 85 2.04 -14.92 -7.31
C ILE A 85 2.35 -16.31 -7.84
N VAL A 86 1.48 -16.82 -8.67
CA VAL A 86 1.52 -18.19 -9.20
C VAL A 86 1.19 -18.20 -10.70
N ASP A 87 1.40 -19.34 -11.35
CA ASP A 87 1.00 -19.54 -12.73
C ASP A 87 -0.51 -19.84 -12.85
N ALA A 88 -1.06 -19.65 -14.04
CA ALA A 88 -2.49 -19.84 -14.33
C ALA A 88 -3.04 -21.22 -13.98
N ASP A 89 -2.20 -22.25 -14.08
CA ASP A 89 -2.52 -23.65 -13.85
C ASP A 89 -2.02 -24.15 -12.48
N PHE A 90 -1.73 -23.22 -11.58
CA PHE A 90 -1.31 -23.55 -10.22
C PHE A 90 -2.36 -24.43 -9.53
N LYS A 91 -1.90 -25.57 -9.05
CA LYS A 91 -2.70 -26.54 -8.30
C LYS A 91 -1.96 -26.92 -7.03
N VAL A 92 -2.70 -27.01 -5.95
CA VAL A 92 -2.18 -27.69 -4.76
C VAL A 92 -2.19 -29.17 -5.08
N ASP A 93 -1.01 -29.79 -5.12
CA ASP A 93 -0.86 -31.20 -5.48
C ASP A 93 -1.77 -32.07 -4.58
N GLY A 94 -2.67 -32.84 -5.20
CA GLY A 94 -3.55 -33.79 -4.53
C GLY A 94 -2.82 -34.91 -3.78
N THR A 95 -1.50 -35.00 -3.92
CA THR A 95 -0.63 -35.81 -3.03
C THR A 95 -0.57 -35.26 -1.61
N VAL A 96 -1.23 -34.18 -1.31
CA VAL A 96 -1.64 -33.78 0.03
C VAL A 96 -2.64 -34.80 0.64
N ASN A 97 -2.58 -36.02 0.22
CA ASN A 97 -3.05 -37.22 0.93
C ASN A 97 -2.47 -37.38 2.35
N LYS A 98 -1.73 -36.40 2.83
CA LYS A 98 -1.28 -36.31 4.23
C LYS A 98 -2.24 -35.55 5.12
N PHE A 99 -3.24 -34.87 4.56
CA PHE A 99 -4.32 -34.33 5.36
C PHE A 99 -5.37 -35.42 5.57
N PRO A 100 -5.86 -35.59 6.81
CA PRO A 100 -6.92 -36.56 7.08
C PRO A 100 -8.12 -36.25 6.16
N SER A 101 -8.77 -37.30 5.64
CA SER A 101 -9.94 -37.19 4.76
C SER A 101 -11.14 -36.46 5.37
N SER A 102 -11.05 -36.04 6.63
CA SER A 102 -12.04 -35.25 7.36
C SER A 102 -11.68 -33.75 7.44
N THR A 103 -10.60 -33.31 6.81
CA THR A 103 -10.19 -31.91 6.86
C THR A 103 -11.06 -31.07 5.95
N ARG A 104 -11.78 -30.11 6.51
CA ARG A 104 -12.58 -29.13 5.79
C ARG A 104 -11.75 -27.90 5.51
N TYR A 105 -11.92 -27.36 4.36
CA TYR A 105 -11.24 -26.12 3.95
C TYR A 105 -12.26 -25.00 3.86
N THR A 106 -11.91 -23.81 4.30
CA THR A 106 -12.73 -22.61 4.17
C THR A 106 -12.04 -21.64 3.23
N LEU A 107 -12.73 -21.26 2.16
CA LEU A 107 -12.27 -20.26 1.21
C LEU A 107 -12.71 -18.89 1.73
N LYS A 108 -11.78 -18.06 2.19
CA LYS A 108 -12.12 -16.76 2.79
C LYS A 108 -12.28 -15.63 1.76
N ALA A 109 -11.60 -15.71 0.64
CA ALA A 109 -11.41 -14.53 -0.22
C ALA A 109 -12.56 -14.19 -1.17
N LEU A 110 -13.41 -15.16 -1.54
CA LEU A 110 -14.42 -14.90 -2.58
C LEU A 110 -15.85 -14.64 -2.09
N THR A 111 -16.18 -14.99 -0.86
CA THR A 111 -17.61 -15.01 -0.46
C THR A 111 -17.86 -14.56 0.98
N GLY A 112 -16.91 -13.91 1.65
CA GLY A 112 -17.13 -13.48 3.03
C GLY A 112 -17.70 -14.61 3.90
N ASN A 113 -16.88 -15.46 4.46
CA ASN A 113 -17.25 -16.49 5.45
C ASN A 113 -18.37 -17.47 5.03
N ARG A 114 -18.44 -17.88 3.79
CA ARG A 114 -19.34 -18.98 3.44
C ARG A 114 -18.74 -20.28 3.97
N GLN A 115 -19.28 -20.78 5.07
CA GLN A 115 -19.07 -22.15 5.49
C GLN A 115 -19.65 -23.09 4.43
N LEU A 116 -18.82 -23.94 3.86
CA LEU A 116 -19.29 -25.02 3.00
C LEU A 116 -20.05 -26.03 3.86
N ASP A 117 -21.25 -26.41 3.43
CA ASP A 117 -22.04 -27.42 4.13
C ASP A 117 -21.37 -28.80 4.04
N ASP A 118 -21.68 -29.68 5.02
CA ASP A 118 -21.15 -31.04 5.19
C ASP A 118 -21.25 -31.97 3.96
N LYS A 119 -21.86 -31.50 2.88
CA LYS A 119 -22.14 -32.28 1.66
C LYS A 119 -21.33 -31.87 0.44
N ASP A 120 -20.59 -30.78 0.52
CA ASP A 120 -19.76 -30.33 -0.59
C ASP A 120 -18.43 -31.08 -0.56
N GLU A 121 -18.37 -32.17 -1.30
CA GLU A 121 -17.16 -32.94 -1.48
C GLU A 121 -16.04 -32.10 -2.09
N PHE A 122 -14.88 -32.20 -1.53
CA PHE A 122 -13.67 -31.39 -1.68
C PHE A 122 -13.01 -31.36 -3.06
N THR A 123 -13.56 -32.01 -4.06
CA THR A 123 -13.01 -32.02 -5.41
C THR A 123 -12.99 -30.68 -6.11
N VAL A 124 -13.74 -29.69 -5.60
CA VAL A 124 -13.88 -28.36 -6.21
C VAL A 124 -12.75 -27.40 -5.81
N LEU A 125 -12.06 -27.65 -4.69
CA LEU A 125 -11.09 -26.72 -4.14
C LEU A 125 -9.71 -26.72 -4.79
N THR A 126 -9.37 -27.77 -5.53
CA THR A 126 -8.06 -27.87 -6.18
C THR A 126 -7.99 -27.09 -7.49
N ASP A 127 -9.12 -26.74 -8.09
CA ASP A 127 -9.15 -26.13 -9.41
C ASP A 127 -9.31 -24.58 -9.41
N ASN A 128 -9.64 -23.97 -8.26
CA ASN A 128 -9.89 -22.52 -8.15
C ASN A 128 -9.10 -21.84 -7.03
N ILE A 129 -7.87 -22.23 -6.84
CA ILE A 129 -7.00 -21.67 -5.80
C ILE A 129 -6.34 -20.38 -6.26
N ALA A 130 -6.20 -20.20 -7.56
CA ALA A 130 -5.60 -19.03 -8.17
C ALA A 130 -6.67 -18.12 -8.77
N ARG A 131 -6.60 -16.83 -8.44
CA ARG A 131 -7.41 -15.76 -9.01
C ARG A 131 -6.58 -14.97 -10.02
N ALA A 132 -7.15 -14.71 -11.19
CA ALA A 132 -6.55 -13.81 -12.16
C ALA A 132 -6.67 -12.37 -11.66
N ILE A 133 -5.58 -11.62 -11.71
CA ILE A 133 -5.53 -10.19 -11.41
C ILE A 133 -5.29 -9.44 -12.69
N THR A 134 -6.17 -8.51 -13.01
CA THR A 134 -6.04 -7.64 -14.17
C THR A 134 -5.08 -6.48 -13.90
N ASN A 135 -4.63 -5.82 -14.97
CA ASN A 135 -3.81 -4.62 -14.84
C ASN A 135 -4.54 -3.53 -14.03
N LEU A 136 -5.85 -3.38 -14.22
CA LEU A 136 -6.67 -2.42 -13.49
C LEU A 136 -6.76 -2.75 -11.99
N GLU A 137 -7.07 -4.00 -11.65
CA GLU A 137 -7.12 -4.46 -10.24
C GLU A 137 -5.77 -4.28 -9.55
N TYR A 138 -4.68 -4.47 -10.26
CA TYR A 138 -3.35 -4.23 -9.75
C TYR A 138 -3.13 -2.76 -9.37
N GLU A 139 -3.54 -1.80 -10.22
CA GLU A 139 -3.42 -0.37 -9.90
C GLU A 139 -4.30 0.01 -8.69
N TYR A 140 -5.53 -0.51 -8.59
CA TYR A 140 -6.35 -0.34 -7.39
C TYR A 140 -5.66 -0.89 -6.14
N THR A 141 -5.10 -2.08 -6.22
CA THR A 141 -4.37 -2.70 -5.08
C THR A 141 -3.17 -1.87 -4.66
N LEU A 142 -2.42 -1.32 -5.63
CA LEU A 142 -1.30 -0.42 -5.32
C LEU A 142 -1.78 0.88 -4.65
N ASN A 143 -2.90 1.43 -5.12
CA ASN A 143 -3.49 2.63 -4.54
C ASN A 143 -3.98 2.40 -3.10
N GLU A 144 -4.64 1.26 -2.85
CA GLU A 144 -5.09 0.89 -1.51
C GLU A 144 -3.93 0.73 -0.51
N ARG A 145 -2.80 0.17 -0.96
CA ARG A 145 -1.60 0.06 -0.11
C ARG A 145 -1.05 1.41 0.33
N LYS A 146 -1.23 2.47 -0.48
CA LYS A 146 -0.82 3.83 -0.12
C LYS A 146 -1.70 4.47 0.96
N ARG A 147 -2.91 3.95 1.20
CA ARG A 147 -3.83 4.49 2.21
C ARG A 147 -3.38 4.21 3.64
N GLU A 148 -2.57 3.18 3.86
CA GLU A 148 -2.06 2.86 5.18
C GLU A 148 -0.75 3.59 5.45
N ILE A 149 -0.79 4.62 6.28
CA ILE A 149 0.37 5.43 6.64
C ILE A 149 0.65 5.42 8.13
N ASN A 150 1.90 5.62 8.47
CA ASN A 150 2.28 5.92 9.85
C ASN A 150 2.07 7.41 10.11
N VAL A 151 1.47 7.73 11.24
CA VAL A 151 1.28 9.11 11.69
C VAL A 151 1.88 9.29 13.09
N LEU A 152 2.34 10.51 13.38
CA LEU A 152 2.86 10.83 14.70
C LEU A 152 1.70 10.92 15.70
N SER A 153 1.90 10.37 16.90
CA SER A 153 0.92 10.58 17.97
C SER A 153 0.85 12.06 18.37
N PRO A 154 -0.36 12.63 18.58
CA PRO A 154 -0.54 14.05 18.88
C PRO A 154 0.31 14.57 20.05
N GLY A 155 0.56 13.72 21.06
CA GLY A 155 1.40 14.08 22.20
C GLY A 155 2.87 14.38 21.88
N TYR A 156 3.37 13.93 20.73
CA TYR A 156 4.76 14.14 20.33
C TYR A 156 4.95 15.24 19.27
N VAL A 157 3.87 15.83 18.77
CA VAL A 157 3.92 16.82 17.70
C VAL A 157 4.79 18.02 18.08
N GLN A 158 4.65 18.55 19.28
CA GLN A 158 5.43 19.70 19.72
C GLN A 158 6.94 19.37 19.84
N LEU A 159 7.26 18.18 20.33
CA LEU A 159 8.64 17.70 20.41
C LEU A 159 9.24 17.58 19.00
N PHE A 160 8.51 16.96 18.09
CA PHE A 160 8.91 16.82 16.68
C PHE A 160 9.18 18.17 16.00
N ILE A 161 8.30 19.15 16.21
CA ILE A 161 8.48 20.50 15.67
C ILE A 161 9.75 21.17 16.20
N ASN A 162 10.05 21.00 17.48
CA ASN A 162 11.24 21.56 18.07
C ASN A 162 12.51 20.89 17.52
N ASP A 163 12.54 19.57 17.46
CA ASP A 163 13.66 18.81 16.89
C ASP A 163 13.88 19.17 15.41
N LEU A 164 12.78 19.28 14.64
CA LEU A 164 12.86 19.68 13.23
C LEU A 164 13.46 21.09 13.07
N ARG A 165 13.07 22.04 13.93
CA ARG A 165 13.63 23.40 13.91
C ARG A 165 15.12 23.40 14.21
N ASP A 166 15.54 22.57 15.16
CA ASP A 166 16.96 22.46 15.52
C ASP A 166 17.78 21.83 14.38
N ILE A 167 17.25 20.81 13.71
CA ILE A 167 17.88 20.15 12.55
C ILE A 167 18.01 21.10 11.35
N VAL A 168 16.96 21.89 11.09
CA VAL A 168 16.92 22.83 9.94
C VAL A 168 17.65 24.14 10.23
N SER A 169 17.90 24.45 11.51
CA SER A 169 18.68 25.64 11.87
C SER A 169 20.14 25.44 11.48
N TYR A 170 20.62 26.25 10.51
CA TYR A 170 22.03 26.27 10.16
C TYR A 170 22.83 26.98 11.24
N ASP A 171 23.84 26.29 11.79
CA ASP A 171 24.91 26.96 12.51
C ASP A 171 25.59 27.97 11.58
N LYS A 172 25.96 29.12 12.14
CA LYS A 172 26.72 30.13 11.39
C LYS A 172 28.04 29.55 10.95
N SER A 173 28.09 28.99 9.75
CA SER A 173 29.31 28.54 9.10
C SER A 173 30.05 29.75 8.49
N SER A 174 31.31 29.57 8.09
CA SER A 174 32.10 30.57 7.37
C SER A 174 31.44 31.05 6.08
N SER A 175 30.53 30.23 5.53
CA SER A 175 29.74 30.53 4.33
C SER A 175 28.42 31.24 4.62
N TYR A 176 28.05 31.47 5.90
CA TYR A 176 26.83 32.18 6.25
C TYR A 176 26.96 33.69 6.05
N ILE A 177 26.18 34.26 5.15
CA ILE A 177 26.17 35.70 4.90
C ILE A 177 24.95 36.35 5.55
N SER A 178 23.74 35.76 5.34
CA SER A 178 22.49 36.23 5.92
C SER A 178 21.46 35.12 5.95
N LYS A 179 20.27 35.37 6.57
CA LYS A 179 19.17 34.40 6.65
C LYS A 179 18.78 33.82 5.28
N ASN A 180 18.96 34.58 4.19
CA ASN A 180 18.54 34.20 2.85
C ASN A 180 19.71 34.00 1.88
N ILE A 181 20.95 34.19 2.33
CA ILE A 181 22.13 34.14 1.47
C ILE A 181 23.21 33.35 2.17
N ALA A 182 23.67 32.28 1.54
CA ALA A 182 24.87 31.56 1.91
C ALA A 182 25.96 31.77 0.85
N GLY A 183 27.20 32.04 1.28
CA GLY A 183 28.35 32.09 0.39
C GLY A 183 28.77 30.68 -0.02
N THR A 184 29.58 30.55 -1.05
CA THR A 184 30.25 29.31 -1.42
C THR A 184 31.75 29.49 -1.49
N GLU A 185 32.45 28.51 -0.94
CA GLU A 185 33.90 28.41 -1.07
C GLU A 185 34.32 27.62 -2.33
N ASN A 186 33.34 27.18 -3.13
CA ASN A 186 33.61 26.44 -4.35
C ASN A 186 34.23 27.37 -5.40
N THR A 187 35.52 27.19 -5.64
CA THR A 187 36.35 28.00 -6.57
C THR A 187 35.83 27.93 -8.01
N ASN A 188 35.15 26.86 -8.41
CA ASN A 188 34.56 26.72 -9.74
C ASN A 188 33.33 27.62 -9.96
N VAL A 189 32.70 28.08 -8.86
CA VAL A 189 31.55 28.99 -8.90
C VAL A 189 32.00 30.44 -8.77
N VAL A 190 33.08 30.69 -8.04
CA VAL A 190 33.64 32.04 -7.78
C VAL A 190 34.57 32.52 -8.91
N ASN A 191 35.24 31.61 -9.60
CA ASN A 191 36.08 31.88 -10.78
C ASN A 191 35.63 30.98 -11.94
N PRO A 192 34.61 31.39 -12.74
CA PRO A 192 34.21 30.68 -13.93
C PRO A 192 35.26 30.72 -15.05
#